data_8ffb0a53d9e18f20f7a43c0658d54724
#
_entry.id   8ffb0a53d9e18f20f7a43c0658d54724
#
_cell.length_a   1.000
_cell.length_b   1.000
_cell.length_c   1.000
_cell.angle_alpha   90.00
_cell.angle_beta   90.00
_cell.angle_gamma   90.00
#
_symmetry.space_group_name_H-M   'P 1'
#
loop_
_entity.id
_entity.type
_entity.pdbx_description
1 polymer ?
#
loop_
_entity_poly.entity_id
_entity_poly.type
_entity_poly.pdbx_seq_one_letter_code
_entity_poly.pdbx_strand_id
1 'polypeptide(L)'
;LDEVLKIYSGGLGVLAGDYLKEASDSNADLCAIGFLYRYGYFTQTLSMDGQQIANYEAQNFGQLPIDRVLDEKGEQMVVDVPYLDYYVHAYVWRVNVGRISLYLLDTDNEMNSEFDRSITHQLYGGDWENRLKQEILLGIGGILTLKKLGIKKDIYHCNEGHAALINVQRICDYVAEGLTYDQAIELVRASSLYTVHTPVPAGHDYFDEGLFGKYMGGYPSRMGISWDDLMDLGRNNPGDKGERFCMSVFACNTSQEVNGVSWLHGKVSQEMFASIWKGYFPEESHVGYVTNGVHFPTWSATEWKHLYAAHFDENFLYDQSNPKIWEAIYNVSDEEIWKTRMVMKNKLIDYVRKQYRETWLKNQGDPSRIVSLLDKINPNALLIGFGRRFATYKRAHLLFTDLDRLAKIVNNPDYPVQFLFTGKAHPHDGAGQGLIKRIIEISRRPEFLGKIIFLENYDMQLARRLVSGVDIW
;
A
#
# COMPACT_ATOMS: atom_id res chain seq x y z
N LEU A 1 8.87 -1.21 2.05
CA LEU A 1 10.28 -1.36 1.73
C LEU A 1 11.00 -0.02 1.77
N ASP A 2 11.53 0.47 0.66
CA ASP A 2 12.26 1.74 0.59
C ASP A 2 11.71 2.58 -0.57
N GLU A 3 11.79 3.92 -0.48
CA GLU A 3 11.28 4.82 -1.53
C GLU A 3 12.07 4.76 -2.83
N VAL A 4 13.30 4.25 -2.84
CA VAL A 4 14.04 4.03 -4.09
C VAL A 4 13.36 2.99 -4.97
N LEU A 5 12.59 2.08 -4.38
CA LEU A 5 11.82 1.06 -5.08
C LEU A 5 10.36 1.47 -5.13
N LYS A 6 9.96 2.13 -6.20
CA LYS A 6 8.64 2.75 -6.37
C LYS A 6 7.55 1.73 -6.75
N ILE A 7 7.35 0.72 -5.90
CA ILE A 7 6.41 -0.38 -6.15
C ILE A 7 5.13 -0.30 -5.32
N TYR A 8 4.95 0.75 -4.54
CA TYR A 8 3.78 0.91 -3.67
C TYR A 8 3.30 2.37 -3.61
N SER A 9 2.05 2.53 -3.19
CA SER A 9 1.49 3.81 -2.72
C SER A 9 0.46 3.55 -1.63
N GLY A 10 0.47 4.40 -0.58
CA GLY A 10 -0.51 4.33 0.51
C GLY A 10 -0.35 3.13 1.44
N GLY A 11 -1.35 2.95 2.33
CA GLY A 11 -1.27 2.05 3.48
C GLY A 11 -1.16 0.57 3.16
N LEU A 12 -1.80 0.10 2.09
CA LEU A 12 -1.73 -1.30 1.68
C LEU A 12 -0.30 -1.73 1.36
N GLY A 13 0.44 -0.89 0.63
CA GLY A 13 1.83 -1.17 0.29
C GLY A 13 2.77 -1.07 1.49
N VAL A 14 2.51 -0.14 2.41
CA VAL A 14 3.25 -0.04 3.67
C VAL A 14 3.04 -1.30 4.51
N LEU A 15 1.80 -1.75 4.65
CA LEU A 15 1.47 -2.98 5.37
C LEU A 15 2.16 -4.20 4.74
N ALA A 16 2.11 -4.34 3.41
CA ALA A 16 2.78 -5.43 2.70
C ALA A 16 4.29 -5.42 2.96
N GLY A 17 4.92 -4.26 2.94
CA GLY A 17 6.35 -4.12 3.27
C GLY A 17 6.67 -4.50 4.71
N ASP A 18 5.88 -4.06 5.66
CA ASP A 18 6.03 -4.41 7.08
C ASP A 18 5.82 -5.92 7.30
N TYR A 19 4.83 -6.50 6.64
CA TYR A 19 4.55 -7.92 6.68
C TYR A 19 5.75 -8.76 6.20
N LEU A 20 6.36 -8.39 5.08
CA LEU A 20 7.53 -9.09 4.56
C LEU A 20 8.75 -8.97 5.49
N LYS A 21 8.95 -7.81 6.09
CA LYS A 21 10.03 -7.59 7.07
C LYS A 21 9.84 -8.46 8.32
N GLU A 22 8.62 -8.50 8.85
CA GLU A 22 8.30 -9.34 10.01
C GLU A 22 8.40 -10.82 9.66
N ALA A 23 7.96 -11.24 8.49
CA ALA A 23 8.13 -12.61 8.02
C ALA A 23 9.61 -13.01 7.94
N SER A 24 10.47 -12.06 7.53
CA SER A 24 11.93 -12.28 7.55
C SER A 24 12.48 -12.43 8.95
N ASP A 25 12.08 -11.53 9.87
CA ASP A 25 12.57 -11.53 11.26
C ASP A 25 12.10 -12.80 11.98
N SER A 26 10.88 -13.25 11.72
CA SER A 26 10.30 -14.48 12.28
C SER A 26 10.73 -15.75 11.57
N ASN A 27 11.57 -15.68 10.55
CA ASN A 27 12.02 -16.81 9.73
C ASN A 27 10.86 -17.63 9.14
N ALA A 28 9.79 -16.93 8.70
CA ALA A 28 8.65 -17.59 8.08
C ALA A 28 9.01 -18.11 6.69
N ASP A 29 8.51 -19.32 6.35
CA ASP A 29 8.63 -19.87 5.00
C ASP A 29 7.62 -19.18 4.06
N LEU A 30 8.03 -18.05 3.50
CA LEU A 30 7.20 -17.18 2.69
C LEU A 30 7.99 -16.58 1.53
N CYS A 31 7.37 -16.48 0.37
CA CYS A 31 7.80 -15.60 -0.72
C CYS A 31 6.62 -14.79 -1.22
N ALA A 32 6.90 -13.70 -1.90
CA ALA A 32 5.88 -12.81 -2.42
C ALA A 32 6.12 -12.49 -3.89
N ILE A 33 5.05 -12.10 -4.59
CA ILE A 33 5.08 -11.68 -5.99
C ILE A 33 4.40 -10.33 -6.11
N GLY A 34 5.01 -9.46 -6.90
CA GLY A 34 4.49 -8.14 -7.23
C GLY A 34 5.02 -7.67 -8.58
N PHE A 35 4.90 -6.38 -8.84
CA PHE A 35 5.39 -5.77 -10.08
C PHE A 35 6.62 -4.91 -9.85
N LEU A 36 7.48 -4.88 -10.86
CA LEU A 36 8.52 -3.87 -10.99
C LEU A 36 8.01 -2.79 -11.96
N TYR A 37 7.62 -1.65 -11.42
CA TYR A 37 7.11 -0.56 -12.24
C TYR A 37 8.24 0.27 -12.83
N ARG A 38 8.15 0.59 -14.13
CA ARG A 38 9.10 1.49 -14.78
C ARG A 38 9.04 2.90 -14.20
N TYR A 39 7.85 3.43 -13.96
CA TYR A 39 7.63 4.76 -13.41
C TYR A 39 7.12 4.73 -11.96
N GLY A 40 6.37 3.69 -11.61
CA GLY A 40 5.82 3.50 -10.26
C GLY A 40 4.77 4.54 -9.90
N TYR A 41 4.89 5.07 -8.67
CA TYR A 41 4.06 6.17 -8.20
C TYR A 41 4.84 7.48 -8.30
N PHE A 42 4.13 8.59 -8.47
CA PHE A 42 4.76 9.88 -8.75
C PHE A 42 5.48 10.48 -7.54
N THR A 43 6.48 11.31 -7.81
CA THR A 43 7.01 12.28 -6.87
C THR A 43 6.22 13.58 -6.99
N GLN A 44 5.89 14.17 -5.85
CA GLN A 44 5.10 15.40 -5.81
C GLN A 44 6.02 16.61 -5.72
N THR A 45 5.80 17.56 -6.60
CA THR A 45 6.24 18.95 -6.44
C THR A 45 5.04 19.86 -6.43
N LEU A 46 5.21 21.06 -5.90
CA LEU A 46 4.16 22.09 -5.85
C LEU A 46 4.62 23.28 -6.68
N SER A 47 3.68 23.85 -7.44
CA SER A 47 3.89 25.13 -8.10
C SER A 47 3.89 26.30 -7.10
N MET A 48 4.27 27.48 -7.54
CA MET A 48 4.27 28.69 -6.69
C MET A 48 2.90 28.99 -6.09
N ASP A 49 1.82 28.65 -6.79
CA ASP A 49 0.44 28.85 -6.33
C ASP A 49 -0.13 27.66 -5.56
N GLY A 50 0.68 26.64 -5.26
CA GLY A 50 0.28 25.48 -4.47
C GLY A 50 -0.39 24.35 -5.25
N GLN A 51 -0.34 24.40 -6.60
CA GLN A 51 -0.88 23.32 -7.42
C GLN A 51 0.05 22.11 -7.39
N GLN A 52 -0.51 20.92 -7.15
CA GLN A 52 0.24 19.68 -7.21
C GLN A 52 0.69 19.36 -8.64
N ILE A 53 1.95 18.99 -8.76
CA ILE A 53 2.55 18.47 -9.99
C ILE A 53 3.00 17.05 -9.73
N ALA A 54 2.48 16.11 -10.53
CA ALA A 54 2.87 14.71 -10.48
C ALA A 54 4.03 14.46 -11.45
N ASN A 55 5.19 14.06 -10.93
CA ASN A 55 6.38 13.79 -11.71
C ASN A 55 6.61 12.28 -11.79
N TYR A 56 6.68 11.75 -13.01
CA TYR A 56 6.99 10.36 -13.29
C TYR A 56 8.35 10.27 -13.96
N GLU A 57 9.29 9.61 -13.30
CA GLU A 57 10.64 9.39 -13.84
C GLU A 57 10.85 7.90 -14.09
N ALA A 58 11.40 7.57 -15.27
CA ALA A 58 11.75 6.19 -15.60
C ALA A 58 12.86 5.68 -14.69
N GLN A 59 12.62 4.58 -13.99
CA GLN A 59 13.63 3.94 -13.17
C GLN A 59 14.63 3.17 -14.03
N ASN A 60 15.91 3.29 -13.70
CA ASN A 60 16.94 2.41 -14.22
C ASN A 60 17.06 1.21 -13.30
N PHE A 61 16.53 0.07 -13.71
CA PHE A 61 16.49 -1.14 -12.90
C PHE A 61 17.87 -1.67 -12.51
N GLY A 62 18.88 -1.43 -13.36
CA GLY A 62 20.26 -1.81 -13.08
C GLY A 62 20.91 -1.04 -11.92
N GLN A 63 20.31 0.07 -11.48
CA GLN A 63 20.78 0.89 -10.37
C GLN A 63 19.97 0.68 -9.09
N LEU A 64 18.93 -0.16 -9.12
CA LEU A 64 18.12 -0.48 -7.96
C LEU A 64 18.72 -1.66 -7.17
N PRO A 65 18.43 -1.76 -5.85
CA PRO A 65 18.89 -2.88 -5.01
C PRO A 65 18.07 -4.15 -5.28
N ILE A 66 18.06 -4.61 -6.51
CA ILE A 66 17.35 -5.78 -7.01
C ILE A 66 18.27 -6.64 -7.86
N ASP A 67 17.99 -7.93 -7.91
CA ASP A 67 18.75 -8.89 -8.69
C ASP A 67 17.90 -9.43 -9.86
N ARG A 68 18.55 -9.69 -10.98
CA ARG A 68 17.95 -10.49 -12.05
C ARG A 68 17.85 -11.93 -11.58
N VAL A 69 16.68 -12.55 -11.79
CA VAL A 69 16.56 -13.99 -11.65
C VAL A 69 17.04 -14.63 -12.94
N LEU A 70 17.99 -15.54 -12.83
CA LEU A 70 18.59 -16.20 -13.99
C LEU A 70 18.00 -17.60 -14.18
N ASP A 71 17.85 -18.01 -15.43
CA ASP A 71 17.48 -19.36 -15.80
C ASP A 71 18.70 -20.31 -15.78
N GLU A 72 18.49 -21.57 -16.17
CA GLU A 72 19.54 -22.59 -16.19
C GLU A 72 20.68 -22.27 -17.18
N LYS A 73 20.42 -21.38 -18.16
CA LYS A 73 21.42 -20.95 -19.15
C LYS A 73 22.19 -19.72 -18.70
N GLY A 74 21.84 -19.15 -17.54
CA GLY A 74 22.42 -17.90 -17.05
C GLY A 74 21.84 -16.65 -17.70
N GLU A 75 20.75 -16.76 -18.43
CA GLU A 75 20.00 -15.64 -18.99
C GLU A 75 18.89 -15.20 -18.02
N GLN A 76 18.43 -13.94 -18.15
CA GLN A 76 17.33 -13.48 -17.29
C GLN A 76 16.08 -14.30 -17.54
N MET A 77 15.48 -14.82 -16.47
CA MET A 77 14.26 -15.62 -16.53
C MET A 77 13.12 -14.82 -17.12
N VAL A 78 12.40 -15.42 -18.06
CA VAL A 78 11.21 -14.89 -18.69
C VAL A 78 10.03 -15.80 -18.38
N VAL A 79 8.93 -15.20 -17.97
CA VAL A 79 7.65 -15.89 -17.80
C VAL A 79 6.71 -15.47 -18.92
N ASP A 80 6.18 -16.44 -19.65
CA ASP A 80 5.23 -16.21 -20.74
C ASP A 80 3.81 -16.37 -20.22
N VAL A 81 3.08 -15.26 -20.19
CA VAL A 81 1.70 -15.21 -19.67
C VAL A 81 0.74 -15.14 -20.85
N PRO A 82 -0.26 -16.06 -20.95
CA PRO A 82 -1.19 -16.04 -22.06
C PRO A 82 -2.18 -14.88 -21.98
N TYR A 83 -2.28 -14.11 -23.08
CA TYR A 83 -3.24 -13.04 -23.30
C TYR A 83 -3.84 -13.22 -24.69
N LEU A 84 -5.17 -13.31 -24.79
CA LEU A 84 -5.81 -13.56 -26.08
C LEU A 84 -5.20 -14.78 -26.80
N ASP A 85 -4.67 -14.56 -27.98
CA ASP A 85 -3.99 -15.54 -28.84
C ASP A 85 -2.46 -15.36 -28.86
N TYR A 86 -1.92 -14.56 -27.93
CA TYR A 86 -0.47 -14.28 -27.82
C TYR A 86 -0.01 -14.34 -26.36
N TYR A 87 1.31 -14.21 -26.18
CA TYR A 87 1.93 -14.19 -24.85
C TYR A 87 2.48 -12.81 -24.54
N VAL A 88 2.31 -12.39 -23.29
CA VAL A 88 3.06 -11.27 -22.71
C VAL A 88 4.25 -11.85 -21.96
N HIS A 89 5.43 -11.32 -22.24
CA HIS A 89 6.69 -11.78 -21.68
C HIS A 89 7.10 -10.91 -20.50
N ALA A 90 7.26 -11.50 -19.32
CA ALA A 90 7.68 -10.81 -18.13
C ALA A 90 9.07 -11.26 -17.68
N TYR A 91 10.00 -10.32 -17.50
CA TYR A 91 11.23 -10.60 -16.76
C TYR A 91 10.92 -10.76 -15.28
N VAL A 92 11.69 -11.63 -14.64
CA VAL A 92 11.61 -11.87 -13.21
C VAL A 92 12.81 -11.24 -12.52
N TRP A 93 12.52 -10.35 -11.56
CA TRP A 93 13.49 -9.73 -10.68
C TRP A 93 13.27 -10.20 -9.25
N ARG A 94 14.27 -10.09 -8.41
CA ARG A 94 14.17 -10.47 -6.99
C ARG A 94 14.65 -9.34 -6.11
N VAL A 95 13.87 -9.05 -5.07
CA VAL A 95 14.25 -8.21 -3.94
C VAL A 95 14.44 -9.11 -2.73
N ASN A 96 15.58 -9.02 -2.08
CA ASN A 96 15.82 -9.70 -0.82
C ASN A 96 15.34 -8.81 0.33
N VAL A 97 14.24 -9.22 0.97
CA VAL A 97 13.73 -8.59 2.19
C VAL A 97 14.23 -9.43 3.37
N GLY A 98 15.49 -9.23 3.76
CA GLY A 98 16.16 -10.14 4.66
C GLY A 98 16.20 -11.56 4.09
N ARG A 99 15.54 -12.51 4.75
CA ARG A 99 15.45 -13.92 4.32
C ARG A 99 14.34 -14.16 3.30
N ILE A 100 13.42 -13.20 3.11
CA ILE A 100 12.25 -13.33 2.24
C ILE A 100 12.61 -12.87 0.84
N SER A 101 12.23 -13.66 -0.18
CA SER A 101 12.31 -13.26 -1.58
C SER A 101 11.00 -12.64 -2.03
N LEU A 102 11.08 -11.42 -2.56
CA LEU A 102 10.00 -10.76 -3.29
C LEU A 102 10.36 -10.79 -4.77
N TYR A 103 9.58 -11.53 -5.55
CA TYR A 103 9.74 -11.59 -7.00
C TYR A 103 8.89 -10.53 -7.66
N LEU A 104 9.50 -9.78 -8.57
CA LEU A 104 8.86 -8.67 -9.28
C LEU A 104 8.82 -8.95 -10.78
N LEU A 105 7.62 -8.82 -11.34
CA LEU A 105 7.38 -9.04 -12.77
C LEU A 105 7.49 -7.72 -13.53
N ASP A 106 8.18 -7.77 -14.66
CA ASP A 106 8.49 -6.62 -15.51
C ASP A 106 8.15 -6.93 -16.97
N THR A 107 7.13 -6.26 -17.50
CA THR A 107 6.73 -6.39 -18.92
C THR A 107 7.35 -5.33 -19.81
N ASP A 108 8.05 -4.35 -19.25
CA ASP A 108 8.66 -3.26 -20.02
C ASP A 108 9.96 -3.70 -20.68
N ASN A 109 9.83 -4.59 -21.64
CA ASN A 109 10.93 -5.15 -22.40
C ASN A 109 10.58 -5.26 -23.91
N GLU A 110 11.59 -5.44 -24.72
CA GLU A 110 11.50 -5.44 -26.19
C GLU A 110 10.76 -6.64 -26.79
N MET A 111 10.53 -7.70 -26.03
CA MET A 111 9.75 -8.86 -26.48
C MET A 111 8.26 -8.56 -26.60
N ASN A 112 7.78 -7.49 -25.94
CA ASN A 112 6.39 -7.09 -25.93
C ASN A 112 6.13 -5.89 -26.86
N SER A 113 4.89 -5.76 -27.33
CA SER A 113 4.40 -4.54 -27.96
C SER A 113 4.47 -3.35 -26.99
N GLU A 114 4.51 -2.13 -27.51
CA GLU A 114 4.48 -0.92 -26.65
C GLU A 114 3.25 -0.90 -25.73
N PHE A 115 2.13 -1.41 -26.22
CA PHE A 115 0.89 -1.50 -25.46
C PHE A 115 1.02 -2.45 -24.26
N ASP A 116 1.66 -3.61 -24.45
CA ASP A 116 1.85 -4.60 -23.39
C ASP A 116 3.01 -4.25 -22.45
N ARG A 117 4.03 -3.54 -22.95
CA ARG A 117 5.08 -2.98 -22.10
C ARG A 117 4.52 -2.06 -21.02
N SER A 118 3.45 -1.34 -21.32
CA SER A 118 2.81 -0.39 -20.40
C SER A 118 2.07 -1.05 -19.23
N ILE A 119 1.86 -2.36 -19.22
CA ILE A 119 1.18 -3.08 -18.12
C ILE A 119 1.88 -2.80 -16.79
N THR A 120 3.20 -2.81 -16.77
CA THR A 120 4.01 -2.54 -15.57
C THR A 120 4.68 -1.15 -15.60
N HIS A 121 4.04 -0.16 -16.21
CA HIS A 121 4.58 1.21 -16.20
C HIS A 121 4.24 1.96 -14.93
N GLN A 122 2.96 2.08 -14.59
CA GLN A 122 2.50 2.93 -13.48
C GLN A 122 1.60 2.16 -12.53
N LEU A 123 1.76 2.46 -11.27
CA LEU A 123 0.84 2.04 -10.23
C LEU A 123 -0.45 2.85 -10.38
N TYR A 124 -1.59 2.16 -10.48
CA TYR A 124 -2.91 2.77 -10.78
C TYR A 124 -2.98 3.52 -12.11
N GLY A 125 -2.15 3.13 -13.07
CA GLY A 125 -2.19 3.70 -14.42
C GLY A 125 -3.16 2.97 -15.35
N GLY A 126 -3.63 3.70 -16.39
CA GLY A 126 -4.46 3.15 -17.45
C GLY A 126 -5.94 3.03 -17.13
N ASP A 127 -6.64 2.35 -18.02
CA ASP A 127 -8.08 2.10 -17.94
C ASP A 127 -8.41 0.74 -17.30
N TRP A 128 -9.67 0.36 -17.31
CA TRP A 128 -10.13 -0.94 -16.78
C TRP A 128 -9.55 -2.13 -17.55
N GLU A 129 -9.27 -2.00 -18.83
CA GLU A 129 -8.60 -3.04 -19.59
C GLU A 129 -7.15 -3.24 -19.14
N ASN A 130 -6.42 -2.16 -18.93
CA ASN A 130 -5.06 -2.23 -18.35
C ASN A 130 -5.10 -2.81 -16.94
N ARG A 131 -6.10 -2.45 -16.15
CA ARG A 131 -6.29 -3.02 -14.81
C ARG A 131 -6.48 -4.53 -14.86
N LEU A 132 -7.34 -5.02 -15.75
CA LEU A 132 -7.52 -6.47 -15.94
C LEU A 132 -6.22 -7.15 -16.38
N LYS A 133 -5.48 -6.55 -17.30
CA LYS A 133 -4.17 -7.06 -17.73
C LYS A 133 -3.19 -7.16 -16.57
N GLN A 134 -3.14 -6.17 -15.70
CA GLN A 134 -2.32 -6.22 -14.48
C GLN A 134 -2.74 -7.38 -13.58
N GLU A 135 -4.02 -7.59 -13.38
CA GLU A 135 -4.52 -8.66 -12.50
C GLU A 135 -4.28 -10.06 -13.08
N ILE A 136 -4.38 -10.22 -14.39
CA ILE A 136 -3.97 -11.45 -15.08
C ILE A 136 -2.46 -11.69 -14.91
N LEU A 137 -1.65 -10.67 -15.09
CA LEU A 137 -0.21 -10.78 -14.90
C LEU A 137 0.14 -11.18 -13.47
N LEU A 138 -0.47 -10.53 -12.48
CA LEU A 138 -0.20 -10.80 -11.08
C LEU A 138 -0.66 -12.20 -10.65
N GLY A 139 -1.89 -12.56 -10.97
CA GLY A 139 -2.49 -13.82 -10.54
C GLY A 139 -1.97 -15.00 -11.33
N ILE A 140 -2.26 -15.02 -12.62
CA ILE A 140 -1.87 -16.12 -13.51
C ILE A 140 -0.36 -16.12 -13.73
N GLY A 141 0.20 -14.97 -14.05
CA GLY A 141 1.65 -14.80 -14.21
C GLY A 141 2.42 -15.11 -12.94
N GLY A 142 1.87 -14.79 -11.78
CA GLY A 142 2.47 -15.12 -10.48
C GLY A 142 2.57 -16.61 -10.24
N ILE A 143 1.52 -17.37 -10.50
CA ILE A 143 1.56 -18.85 -10.39
C ILE A 143 2.52 -19.47 -11.40
N LEU A 144 2.51 -19.00 -12.63
CA LEU A 144 3.44 -19.45 -13.67
C LEU A 144 4.90 -19.16 -13.27
N THR A 145 5.14 -18.05 -12.61
CA THR A 145 6.46 -17.68 -12.08
C THR A 145 6.91 -18.66 -11.01
N LEU A 146 6.07 -18.98 -10.04
CA LEU A 146 6.36 -19.95 -8.98
C LEU A 146 6.67 -21.33 -9.57
N LYS A 147 5.90 -21.77 -10.57
CA LYS A 147 6.14 -23.04 -11.28
C LYS A 147 7.51 -23.04 -11.94
N LYS A 148 7.87 -21.96 -12.64
CA LYS A 148 9.15 -21.86 -13.33
C LYS A 148 10.34 -21.80 -12.36
N LEU A 149 10.14 -21.21 -11.18
CA LEU A 149 11.13 -21.19 -10.10
C LEU A 149 11.22 -22.52 -9.34
N GLY A 150 10.31 -23.46 -9.58
CA GLY A 150 10.22 -24.71 -8.82
C GLY A 150 9.75 -24.56 -7.38
N ILE A 151 9.04 -23.45 -7.07
CA ILE A 151 8.52 -23.15 -5.74
C ILE A 151 7.12 -23.72 -5.59
N LYS A 152 6.95 -24.59 -4.59
CA LYS A 152 5.65 -25.11 -4.15
C LYS A 152 5.38 -24.65 -2.74
N LYS A 153 4.15 -24.20 -2.48
CA LYS A 153 3.69 -23.78 -1.17
C LYS A 153 2.40 -24.50 -0.81
N ASP A 154 2.13 -24.58 0.49
CA ASP A 154 0.91 -25.19 1.00
C ASP A 154 -0.24 -24.21 1.08
N ILE A 155 0.06 -22.93 1.30
CA ILE A 155 -0.91 -21.84 1.43
C ILE A 155 -0.60 -20.73 0.42
N TYR A 156 -1.64 -20.25 -0.23
CA TYR A 156 -1.60 -19.14 -1.18
C TYR A 156 -2.46 -18.00 -0.66
N HIS A 157 -1.85 -16.84 -0.50
CA HIS A 157 -2.47 -15.67 0.12
C HIS A 157 -2.75 -14.58 -0.91
N CYS A 158 -4.04 -14.29 -1.13
CA CYS A 158 -4.48 -13.13 -1.89
C CYS A 158 -4.55 -11.92 -0.98
N ASN A 159 -3.59 -11.02 -1.10
CA ASN A 159 -3.59 -9.73 -0.42
C ASN A 159 -4.39 -8.74 -1.25
N GLU A 160 -5.68 -8.58 -0.96
CA GLU A 160 -6.72 -7.90 -1.71
C GLU A 160 -7.22 -8.71 -2.94
N GLY A 161 -8.34 -8.29 -3.52
CA GLY A 161 -9.01 -8.99 -4.62
C GLY A 161 -8.23 -9.03 -5.93
N HIS A 162 -7.36 -8.05 -6.17
CA HIS A 162 -6.60 -7.95 -7.41
C HIS A 162 -5.64 -9.13 -7.67
N ALA A 163 -5.34 -9.94 -6.67
CA ALA A 163 -4.52 -11.15 -6.81
C ALA A 163 -5.33 -12.43 -7.05
N ALA A 164 -6.65 -12.38 -7.03
CA ALA A 164 -7.52 -13.56 -6.94
C ALA A 164 -7.41 -14.51 -8.14
N LEU A 165 -6.95 -14.07 -9.31
CA LEU A 165 -6.79 -14.93 -10.49
C LEU A 165 -5.71 -15.99 -10.32
N ILE A 166 -4.90 -15.96 -9.23
CA ILE A 166 -4.06 -17.11 -8.86
C ILE A 166 -4.89 -18.39 -8.79
N ASN A 167 -6.12 -18.31 -8.34
CA ASN A 167 -6.98 -19.47 -8.14
C ASN A 167 -7.56 -20.02 -9.46
N VAL A 168 -7.68 -19.20 -10.49
CA VAL A 168 -7.97 -19.70 -11.85
C VAL A 168 -6.84 -20.61 -12.34
N GLN A 169 -5.62 -20.13 -12.29
CA GLN A 169 -4.45 -20.92 -12.75
C GLN A 169 -4.25 -22.16 -11.92
N ARG A 170 -4.43 -22.10 -10.62
CA ARG A 170 -4.28 -23.25 -9.72
C ARG A 170 -5.35 -24.31 -10.00
N ILE A 171 -6.59 -23.93 -10.25
CA ILE A 171 -7.64 -24.88 -10.67
C ILE A 171 -7.25 -25.54 -12.00
N CYS A 172 -6.82 -24.74 -12.99
CA CYS A 172 -6.35 -25.29 -14.27
C CYS A 172 -5.22 -26.31 -14.08
N ASP A 173 -4.27 -26.04 -13.20
CA ASP A 173 -3.13 -26.93 -12.93
C ASP A 173 -3.60 -28.27 -12.34
N TYR A 174 -4.50 -28.27 -11.37
CA TYR A 174 -5.06 -29.50 -10.79
C TYR A 174 -5.90 -30.30 -11.79
N VAL A 175 -6.68 -29.62 -12.63
CA VAL A 175 -7.44 -30.30 -13.69
C VAL A 175 -6.50 -30.94 -14.71
N ALA A 176 -5.41 -30.26 -15.07
CA ALA A 176 -4.38 -30.81 -15.94
C ALA A 176 -3.67 -32.04 -15.33
N GLU A 177 -3.62 -32.14 -14.01
CA GLU A 177 -3.11 -33.32 -13.29
C GLU A 177 -4.13 -34.47 -13.20
N GLY A 178 -5.33 -34.29 -13.71
CA GLY A 178 -6.36 -35.32 -13.79
C GLY A 178 -7.50 -35.21 -12.77
N LEU A 179 -7.55 -34.16 -11.95
CA LEU A 179 -8.65 -33.92 -11.04
C LEU A 179 -9.88 -33.37 -11.79
N THR A 180 -11.07 -33.64 -11.26
CA THR A 180 -12.28 -32.93 -11.71
C THR A 180 -12.26 -31.51 -11.21
N TYR A 181 -13.07 -30.63 -11.81
CA TYR A 181 -13.24 -29.28 -11.33
C TYR A 181 -13.64 -29.23 -9.84
N ASP A 182 -14.62 -30.04 -9.45
CA ASP A 182 -15.10 -30.07 -8.07
C ASP A 182 -13.99 -30.46 -7.07
N GLN A 183 -13.15 -31.40 -7.43
CA GLN A 183 -11.97 -31.77 -6.63
C GLN A 183 -10.94 -30.64 -6.60
N ALA A 184 -10.67 -30.03 -7.76
CA ALA A 184 -9.68 -28.98 -7.89
C ALA A 184 -10.05 -27.73 -7.08
N ILE A 185 -11.30 -27.28 -7.16
CA ILE A 185 -11.74 -26.08 -6.44
C ILE A 185 -11.72 -26.28 -4.92
N GLU A 186 -12.04 -27.48 -4.43
CA GLU A 186 -11.94 -27.77 -2.99
C GLU A 186 -10.50 -27.75 -2.49
N LEU A 187 -9.55 -28.28 -3.25
CA LEU A 187 -8.12 -28.19 -2.92
C LEU A 187 -7.64 -26.74 -2.92
N VAL A 188 -8.07 -25.96 -3.91
CA VAL A 188 -7.72 -24.55 -4.00
C VAL A 188 -8.31 -23.75 -2.83
N ARG A 189 -9.58 -23.96 -2.48
CA ARG A 189 -10.21 -23.33 -1.31
C ARG A 189 -9.44 -23.65 -0.02
N ALA A 190 -9.18 -24.92 0.23
CA ALA A 190 -8.53 -25.39 1.45
C ALA A 190 -7.13 -24.81 1.66
N SER A 191 -6.48 -24.37 0.60
CA SER A 191 -5.12 -23.81 0.61
C SER A 191 -5.07 -22.32 0.25
N SER A 192 -6.21 -21.63 0.26
CA SER A 192 -6.30 -20.19 -0.08
C SER A 192 -6.77 -19.36 1.11
N LEU A 193 -6.08 -18.24 1.30
CA LEU A 193 -6.42 -17.17 2.23
C LEU A 193 -6.65 -15.89 1.45
N TYR A 194 -7.73 -15.18 1.74
CA TYR A 194 -8.02 -13.86 1.18
C TYR A 194 -8.11 -12.81 2.29
N THR A 195 -7.30 -11.77 2.19
CA THR A 195 -7.37 -10.61 3.08
C THR A 195 -7.98 -9.44 2.32
N VAL A 196 -9.12 -8.96 2.78
CA VAL A 196 -9.79 -7.79 2.24
C VAL A 196 -9.34 -6.54 2.99
N HIS A 197 -9.05 -5.47 2.26
CA HIS A 197 -8.69 -4.16 2.82
C HIS A 197 -9.75 -3.10 2.53
N THR A 198 -10.51 -3.28 1.48
CA THR A 198 -11.52 -2.33 1.00
C THR A 198 -12.77 -2.40 1.88
N PRO A 199 -13.21 -1.27 2.48
CA PRO A 199 -14.33 -1.27 3.42
C PRO A 199 -15.71 -1.04 2.77
N VAL A 200 -15.75 -0.80 1.45
CA VAL A 200 -16.99 -0.47 0.72
C VAL A 200 -17.05 -1.21 -0.61
N PRO A 201 -18.25 -1.69 -1.04
CA PRO A 201 -18.41 -2.44 -2.28
C PRO A 201 -17.90 -1.71 -3.52
N ALA A 202 -18.12 -0.40 -3.62
CA ALA A 202 -17.71 0.40 -4.78
C ALA A 202 -16.19 0.50 -4.97
N GLY A 203 -15.40 0.15 -3.98
CA GLY A 203 -13.93 0.15 -4.04
C GLY A 203 -13.33 -1.14 -4.55
N HIS A 204 -14.12 -2.19 -4.81
CA HIS A 204 -13.65 -3.44 -5.39
C HIS A 204 -13.51 -3.34 -6.91
N ASP A 205 -12.73 -4.24 -7.47
CA ASP A 205 -12.55 -4.32 -8.92
C ASP A 205 -13.66 -5.16 -9.55
N TYR A 206 -14.35 -4.56 -10.53
CA TYR A 206 -15.42 -5.17 -11.29
C TYR A 206 -15.11 -5.11 -12.78
N PHE A 207 -15.34 -6.20 -13.49
CA PHE A 207 -15.13 -6.26 -14.93
C PHE A 207 -16.40 -6.66 -15.66
N ASP A 208 -16.74 -5.90 -16.69
CA ASP A 208 -17.86 -6.27 -17.58
C ASP A 208 -17.59 -7.61 -18.25
N GLU A 209 -18.63 -8.39 -18.46
CA GLU A 209 -18.54 -9.73 -19.04
C GLU A 209 -17.79 -9.74 -20.38
N GLY A 210 -18.05 -8.74 -21.24
CA GLY A 210 -17.38 -8.62 -22.53
C GLY A 210 -15.87 -8.40 -22.40
N LEU A 211 -15.45 -7.52 -21.51
CA LEU A 211 -14.02 -7.28 -21.25
C LEU A 211 -13.36 -8.50 -20.60
N PHE A 212 -13.99 -9.07 -19.58
CA PHE A 212 -13.48 -10.24 -18.89
C PHE A 212 -13.35 -11.43 -19.84
N GLY A 213 -14.37 -11.67 -20.68
CA GLY A 213 -14.38 -12.73 -21.66
C GLY A 213 -13.33 -12.58 -22.76
N LYS A 214 -12.98 -11.35 -23.11
CA LYS A 214 -11.92 -11.07 -24.08
C LYS A 214 -10.59 -11.74 -23.69
N TYR A 215 -10.24 -11.71 -22.41
CA TYR A 215 -8.96 -12.27 -21.90
C TYR A 215 -9.13 -13.64 -21.23
N MET A 216 -10.27 -13.90 -20.60
CA MET A 216 -10.48 -15.07 -19.76
C MET A 216 -11.33 -16.17 -20.45
N GLY A 217 -11.80 -15.93 -21.67
CA GLY A 217 -12.69 -16.85 -22.39
C GLY A 217 -12.12 -18.25 -22.66
N GLY A 218 -10.80 -18.39 -22.70
CA GLY A 218 -10.10 -19.67 -22.88
C GLY A 218 -9.93 -20.51 -21.62
N TYR A 219 -10.21 -19.95 -20.44
CA TYR A 219 -9.93 -20.64 -19.16
C TYR A 219 -11.00 -21.66 -18.74
N PRO A 220 -12.32 -21.44 -18.98
CA PRO A 220 -13.34 -22.39 -18.54
C PRO A 220 -13.12 -23.81 -19.02
N SER A 221 -12.74 -24.01 -20.29
CA SER A 221 -12.44 -25.34 -20.84
C SER A 221 -11.27 -26.02 -20.14
N ARG A 222 -10.26 -25.25 -19.72
CA ARG A 222 -9.11 -25.75 -18.96
C ARG A 222 -9.46 -26.02 -17.50
N MET A 223 -10.49 -25.39 -16.96
CA MET A 223 -11.00 -25.63 -15.61
C MET A 223 -12.04 -26.77 -15.58
N GLY A 224 -12.58 -27.17 -16.72
CA GLY A 224 -13.64 -28.19 -16.81
C GLY A 224 -15.03 -27.66 -16.51
N ILE A 225 -15.30 -26.38 -16.74
CA ILE A 225 -16.57 -25.70 -16.49
C ILE A 225 -17.01 -24.87 -17.71
N SER A 226 -18.26 -24.39 -17.67
CA SER A 226 -18.77 -23.45 -18.66
C SER A 226 -18.29 -22.02 -18.39
N TRP A 227 -18.45 -21.14 -19.37
CA TRP A 227 -18.23 -19.71 -19.19
C TRP A 227 -19.14 -19.11 -18.12
N ASP A 228 -20.40 -19.49 -18.11
CA ASP A 228 -21.37 -19.01 -17.11
C ASP A 228 -20.96 -19.45 -15.69
N ASP A 229 -20.44 -20.66 -15.52
CA ASP A 229 -19.94 -21.14 -14.23
C ASP A 229 -18.76 -20.28 -13.73
N LEU A 230 -17.84 -19.90 -14.61
CA LEU A 230 -16.73 -19.02 -14.24
C LEU A 230 -17.25 -17.62 -13.83
N MET A 231 -18.15 -17.03 -14.64
CA MET A 231 -18.73 -15.73 -14.32
C MET A 231 -19.48 -15.74 -12.97
N ASP A 232 -20.22 -16.82 -12.70
CA ASP A 232 -20.97 -16.96 -11.45
C ASP A 232 -20.11 -17.01 -10.19
N LEU A 233 -18.86 -17.43 -10.30
CA LEU A 233 -17.90 -17.35 -9.18
C LEU A 233 -17.56 -15.90 -8.79
N GLY A 234 -17.73 -14.95 -9.68
CA GLY A 234 -17.53 -13.52 -9.44
C GLY A 234 -18.81 -12.72 -9.22
N ARG A 235 -19.98 -13.38 -9.15
CA ARG A 235 -21.29 -12.74 -8.96
C ARG A 235 -21.85 -12.99 -7.58
N ASN A 236 -22.42 -11.95 -6.95
CA ASN A 236 -23.15 -12.10 -5.69
C ASN A 236 -24.40 -12.99 -5.88
N ASN A 237 -25.05 -12.88 -7.03
CA ASN A 237 -26.23 -13.67 -7.40
C ASN A 237 -25.86 -14.51 -8.63
N PRO A 238 -25.43 -15.78 -8.44
CA PRO A 238 -25.17 -16.68 -9.54
C PRO A 238 -26.38 -16.77 -10.51
N GLY A 239 -26.11 -16.69 -11.80
CA GLY A 239 -27.13 -16.65 -12.85
C GLY A 239 -27.63 -15.26 -13.21
N ASP A 240 -27.34 -14.23 -12.46
CA ASP A 240 -27.67 -12.84 -12.79
C ASP A 240 -26.68 -12.28 -13.82
N LYS A 241 -27.04 -12.33 -15.08
CA LYS A 241 -26.22 -11.84 -16.20
C LYS A 241 -26.08 -10.31 -16.24
N GLY A 242 -26.81 -9.58 -15.41
CA GLY A 242 -26.63 -8.14 -15.21
C GLY A 242 -25.46 -7.79 -14.28
N GLU A 243 -24.99 -8.75 -13.48
CA GLU A 243 -23.84 -8.53 -12.60
C GLU A 243 -22.50 -8.67 -13.35
N ARG A 244 -21.60 -7.75 -13.09
CA ARG A 244 -20.19 -7.81 -13.53
C ARG A 244 -19.42 -8.85 -12.71
N PHE A 245 -18.28 -9.28 -13.22
CA PHE A 245 -17.36 -10.13 -12.47
C PHE A 245 -16.64 -9.30 -11.42
N CYS A 246 -16.82 -9.63 -10.13
CA CYS A 246 -16.17 -8.99 -9.01
C CYS A 246 -15.01 -9.85 -8.52
N MET A 247 -13.81 -9.29 -8.51
CA MET A 247 -12.60 -10.01 -8.08
C MET A 247 -12.67 -10.42 -6.61
N SER A 248 -13.25 -9.59 -5.74
CA SER A 248 -13.40 -9.91 -4.32
C SER A 248 -14.41 -11.01 -4.06
N VAL A 249 -15.50 -11.05 -4.81
CA VAL A 249 -16.47 -12.16 -4.74
C VAL A 249 -15.82 -13.46 -5.21
N PHE A 250 -15.05 -13.42 -6.28
CA PHE A 250 -14.29 -14.57 -6.75
C PHE A 250 -13.27 -15.04 -5.70
N ALA A 251 -12.55 -14.11 -5.05
CA ALA A 251 -11.63 -14.44 -3.98
C ALA A 251 -12.33 -15.13 -2.80
N CYS A 252 -13.51 -14.64 -2.39
CA CYS A 252 -14.31 -15.28 -1.34
C CYS A 252 -14.77 -16.68 -1.73
N ASN A 253 -15.22 -16.88 -2.97
CA ASN A 253 -15.69 -18.18 -3.45
C ASN A 253 -14.57 -19.22 -3.61
N THR A 254 -13.33 -18.79 -3.72
CA THR A 254 -12.17 -19.66 -3.94
C THR A 254 -11.20 -19.70 -2.75
N SER A 255 -11.57 -19.12 -1.62
CA SER A 255 -10.75 -19.12 -0.39
C SER A 255 -11.56 -19.65 0.79
N GLN A 256 -10.99 -20.56 1.54
CA GLN A 256 -11.60 -21.07 2.77
C GLN A 256 -11.58 -20.02 3.88
N GLU A 257 -10.48 -19.30 4.00
CA GLU A 257 -10.27 -18.28 5.01
C GLU A 257 -10.34 -16.89 4.36
N VAL A 258 -11.18 -16.03 4.91
CA VAL A 258 -11.31 -14.62 4.53
C VAL A 258 -11.19 -13.78 5.78
N ASN A 259 -10.36 -12.75 5.76
CA ASN A 259 -10.24 -11.87 6.92
C ASN A 259 -10.27 -10.40 6.52
N GLY A 260 -10.93 -9.59 7.34
CA GLY A 260 -10.73 -8.16 7.41
C GLY A 260 -9.48 -7.81 8.22
N VAL A 261 -9.14 -6.52 8.30
CA VAL A 261 -7.87 -6.05 8.88
C VAL A 261 -8.00 -5.36 10.23
N SER A 262 -9.16 -5.46 10.84
CA SER A 262 -9.46 -5.09 12.22
C SER A 262 -10.76 -5.74 12.64
N TRP A 263 -11.05 -5.76 13.94
CA TRP A 263 -12.33 -6.28 14.45
C TRP A 263 -13.54 -5.63 13.76
N LEU A 264 -13.56 -4.29 13.71
CA LEU A 264 -14.66 -3.57 13.06
C LEU A 264 -14.72 -3.84 11.55
N HIS A 265 -13.57 -3.88 10.88
CA HIS A 265 -13.51 -4.17 9.46
C HIS A 265 -13.96 -5.61 9.16
N GLY A 266 -13.67 -6.56 10.05
CA GLY A 266 -14.21 -7.92 9.97
C GLY A 266 -15.74 -7.92 9.98
N LYS A 267 -16.37 -7.15 10.87
CA LYS A 267 -17.83 -6.98 10.94
C LYS A 267 -18.39 -6.36 9.65
N VAL A 268 -17.77 -5.28 9.18
CA VAL A 268 -18.14 -4.64 7.90
C VAL A 268 -18.02 -5.61 6.73
N SER A 269 -16.97 -6.41 6.70
CA SER A 269 -16.73 -7.39 5.65
C SER A 269 -17.73 -8.55 5.70
N GLN A 270 -18.15 -9.00 6.86
CA GLN A 270 -19.22 -9.99 7.04
C GLN A 270 -20.52 -9.50 6.37
N GLU A 271 -20.89 -8.25 6.63
CA GLU A 271 -22.08 -7.63 6.02
C GLU A 271 -21.90 -7.47 4.49
N MET A 272 -20.73 -7.00 4.07
CA MET A 272 -20.44 -6.71 2.67
C MET A 272 -20.49 -7.98 1.79
N PHE A 273 -20.07 -9.12 2.32
CA PHE A 273 -20.04 -10.39 1.60
C PHE A 273 -21.17 -11.35 1.98
N ALA A 274 -22.16 -10.89 2.74
CA ALA A 274 -23.25 -11.74 3.23
C ALA A 274 -24.02 -12.45 2.12
N SER A 275 -24.18 -11.82 0.94
CA SER A 275 -24.88 -12.39 -0.20
C SER A 275 -24.22 -13.62 -0.83
N ILE A 276 -22.92 -13.82 -0.58
CA ILE A 276 -22.15 -14.97 -1.08
C ILE A 276 -22.59 -16.26 -0.39
N TRP A 277 -22.82 -16.20 0.92
CA TRP A 277 -23.22 -17.35 1.74
C TRP A 277 -24.71 -17.24 2.08
N LYS A 278 -25.54 -17.51 1.09
CA LYS A 278 -27.00 -17.46 1.26
C LYS A 278 -27.48 -18.46 2.31
N GLY A 279 -28.38 -18.04 3.17
CA GLY A 279 -28.95 -18.86 4.23
C GLY A 279 -28.18 -18.80 5.55
N TYR A 280 -27.08 -18.09 5.61
CA TYR A 280 -26.32 -17.83 6.82
C TYR A 280 -26.47 -16.38 7.26
N PHE A 281 -26.46 -16.14 8.57
CA PHE A 281 -26.28 -14.79 9.07
C PHE A 281 -24.86 -14.28 8.78
N PRO A 282 -24.64 -12.96 8.64
CA PRO A 282 -23.30 -12.42 8.36
C PRO A 282 -22.23 -12.92 9.33
N GLU A 283 -22.54 -13.01 10.62
CA GLU A 283 -21.64 -13.47 11.67
C GLU A 283 -21.32 -14.97 11.63
N GLU A 284 -22.10 -15.75 10.88
CA GLU A 284 -21.85 -17.19 10.66
C GLU A 284 -20.95 -17.48 9.46
N SER A 285 -20.63 -16.45 8.67
CA SER A 285 -19.78 -16.58 7.51
C SER A 285 -18.32 -16.85 7.90
N HIS A 286 -17.53 -17.33 6.92
CA HIS A 286 -16.08 -17.60 7.10
C HIS A 286 -15.23 -16.31 7.16
N VAL A 287 -15.84 -15.14 7.35
CA VAL A 287 -15.12 -13.87 7.40
C VAL A 287 -14.75 -13.54 8.83
N GLY A 288 -13.48 -13.65 9.11
CA GLY A 288 -12.89 -13.25 10.39
C GLY A 288 -12.15 -11.91 10.29
N TYR A 289 -11.23 -11.71 11.22
CA TYR A 289 -10.33 -10.57 11.18
C TYR A 289 -8.95 -10.92 11.74
N VAL A 290 -7.94 -10.23 11.22
CA VAL A 290 -6.60 -10.16 11.80
C VAL A 290 -6.22 -8.69 11.81
N THR A 291 -6.02 -8.13 13.00
CA THR A 291 -5.68 -6.69 13.12
C THR A 291 -4.33 -6.41 12.48
N ASN A 292 -4.28 -5.36 11.64
CA ASN A 292 -3.04 -4.91 11.05
C ASN A 292 -1.99 -4.62 12.13
N GLY A 293 -0.78 -5.13 11.91
CA GLY A 293 0.39 -4.81 12.70
C GLY A 293 1.33 -3.85 11.99
N VAL A 294 2.37 -3.47 12.68
CA VAL A 294 3.49 -2.69 12.14
C VAL A 294 4.80 -3.42 12.42
N HIS A 295 5.77 -3.24 11.54
CA HIS A 295 7.11 -3.74 11.79
C HIS A 295 7.82 -2.80 12.76
N PHE A 296 7.88 -3.18 14.03
CA PHE A 296 8.42 -2.36 15.11
C PHE A 296 9.82 -1.79 14.80
N PRO A 297 10.80 -2.58 14.31
CA PRO A 297 12.13 -2.05 14.02
C PRO A 297 12.16 -0.97 12.92
N THR A 298 11.18 -0.96 12.01
CA THR A 298 11.07 0.07 10.97
C THR A 298 10.56 1.40 11.54
N TRP A 299 9.56 1.36 12.41
CA TRP A 299 8.83 2.56 12.84
C TRP A 299 9.33 3.14 14.15
N SER A 300 9.93 2.33 15.01
CA SER A 300 10.53 2.82 16.24
C SER A 300 11.90 3.49 15.95
N ALA A 301 12.04 4.73 16.39
CA ALA A 301 13.30 5.46 16.24
C ALA A 301 14.42 4.80 17.05
N THR A 302 15.65 4.95 16.59
CA THR A 302 16.84 4.37 17.25
C THR A 302 16.97 4.80 18.71
N GLU A 303 16.67 6.05 19.01
CA GLU A 303 16.72 6.60 20.36
C GLU A 303 15.72 5.93 21.30
N TRP A 304 14.52 5.63 20.81
CA TRP A 304 13.54 4.85 21.58
C TRP A 304 13.98 3.40 21.77
N LYS A 305 14.56 2.78 20.75
CA LYS A 305 15.13 1.41 20.87
C LYS A 305 16.21 1.35 21.94
N HIS A 306 17.08 2.36 22.03
CA HIS A 306 18.10 2.46 23.08
C HIS A 306 17.48 2.57 24.47
N LEU A 307 16.43 3.40 24.63
CA LEU A 307 15.70 3.52 25.88
C LEU A 307 15.05 2.18 26.28
N TYR A 308 14.39 1.52 25.34
CA TYR A 308 13.80 0.21 25.60
C TYR A 308 14.84 -0.85 25.96
N ALA A 309 15.95 -0.89 25.26
CA ALA A 309 17.05 -1.82 25.56
C ALA A 309 17.65 -1.61 26.94
N ALA A 310 17.66 -0.35 27.45
CA ALA A 310 18.19 -0.03 28.75
C ALA A 310 17.25 -0.37 29.92
N HIS A 311 15.94 -0.35 29.71
CA HIS A 311 14.94 -0.42 30.79
C HIS A 311 13.95 -1.59 30.69
N PHE A 312 13.82 -2.20 29.51
CA PHE A 312 12.85 -3.26 29.25
C PHE A 312 13.55 -4.63 29.26
N ASP A 313 12.74 -5.69 29.28
CA ASP A 313 13.24 -7.05 29.14
C ASP A 313 14.03 -7.22 27.83
N GLU A 314 15.08 -8.01 27.86
CA GLU A 314 16.00 -8.22 26.73
C GLU A 314 15.29 -8.77 25.47
N ASN A 315 14.17 -9.46 25.66
CA ASN A 315 13.36 -10.00 24.56
C ASN A 315 12.43 -8.96 23.92
N PHE A 316 12.28 -7.78 24.51
CA PHE A 316 11.33 -6.76 24.05
C PHE A 316 11.52 -6.38 22.59
N LEU A 317 12.76 -6.27 22.12
CA LEU A 317 13.05 -5.90 20.74
C LEU A 317 12.66 -6.98 19.72
N TYR A 318 12.43 -8.21 20.18
CA TYR A 318 12.02 -9.36 19.34
C TYR A 318 10.54 -9.65 19.44
N ASP A 319 9.92 -9.42 20.59
CA ASP A 319 8.50 -9.66 20.83
C ASP A 319 7.87 -8.55 21.68
N GLN A 320 7.04 -7.75 21.07
CA GLN A 320 6.30 -6.66 21.71
C GLN A 320 4.83 -7.03 21.98
N SER A 321 4.42 -8.26 21.75
CA SER A 321 3.02 -8.70 21.81
C SER A 321 2.47 -8.80 23.24
N ASN A 322 3.33 -9.00 24.23
CA ASN A 322 2.92 -9.11 25.62
C ASN A 322 2.72 -7.72 26.25
N PRO A 323 1.45 -7.32 26.56
CA PRO A 323 1.17 -6.02 27.16
C PRO A 323 1.95 -5.72 28.45
N LYS A 324 2.24 -6.75 29.24
CA LYS A 324 2.96 -6.59 30.53
C LYS A 324 4.39 -6.09 30.36
N ILE A 325 5.04 -6.38 29.24
CA ILE A 325 6.40 -5.89 28.97
C ILE A 325 6.43 -4.37 28.89
N TRP A 326 5.34 -3.76 28.37
CA TRP A 326 5.22 -2.30 28.24
C TRP A 326 5.10 -1.58 29.59
N GLU A 327 4.69 -2.27 30.66
CA GLU A 327 4.60 -1.70 32.00
C GLU A 327 5.97 -1.24 32.52
N ALA A 328 7.07 -1.74 31.96
CA ALA A 328 8.42 -1.29 32.30
C ALA A 328 8.63 0.22 32.04
N ILE A 329 7.81 0.86 31.19
CA ILE A 329 7.88 2.30 30.94
C ILE A 329 7.64 3.14 32.21
N TYR A 330 6.85 2.62 33.15
CA TYR A 330 6.58 3.31 34.43
C TYR A 330 7.80 3.40 35.35
N ASN A 331 8.85 2.63 35.05
CA ASN A 331 10.12 2.68 35.79
C ASN A 331 11.14 3.63 35.14
N VAL A 332 10.82 4.23 34.02
CA VAL A 332 11.67 5.20 33.33
C VAL A 332 11.32 6.61 33.82
N SER A 333 12.31 7.44 34.13
CA SER A 333 12.03 8.81 34.59
C SER A 333 11.37 9.67 33.52
N ASP A 334 10.52 10.60 33.93
CA ASP A 334 9.85 11.54 33.02
C ASP A 334 10.88 12.39 32.27
N GLU A 335 11.98 12.74 32.89
CA GLU A 335 13.06 13.49 32.27
C GLU A 335 13.71 12.73 31.10
N GLU A 336 13.95 11.43 31.27
CA GLU A 336 14.53 10.59 30.22
C GLU A 336 13.57 10.41 29.06
N ILE A 337 12.31 10.16 29.35
CA ILE A 337 11.25 10.06 28.33
C ILE A 337 11.15 11.38 27.56
N TRP A 338 11.06 12.50 28.26
CA TRP A 338 10.92 13.82 27.64
C TRP A 338 12.15 14.21 26.81
N LYS A 339 13.35 13.93 27.31
CA LYS A 339 14.60 14.17 26.59
C LYS A 339 14.62 13.40 25.27
N THR A 340 14.28 12.12 25.30
CA THR A 340 14.22 11.29 24.09
C THR A 340 13.19 11.84 23.11
N ARG A 341 12.04 12.21 23.62
CA ARG A 341 10.96 12.83 22.85
C ARG A 341 11.43 14.11 22.15
N MET A 342 12.12 15.00 22.85
CA MET A 342 12.61 16.27 22.32
C MET A 342 13.73 16.08 21.28
N VAL A 343 14.55 15.04 21.39
CA VAL A 343 15.53 14.70 20.36
C VAL A 343 14.83 14.38 19.04
N MET A 344 13.76 13.60 19.08
CA MET A 344 13.00 13.24 17.88
C MET A 344 12.29 14.44 17.26
N LYS A 345 11.69 15.28 18.09
CA LYS A 345 11.04 16.50 17.67
C LYS A 345 12.01 17.48 17.00
N ASN A 346 13.18 17.68 17.59
CA ASN A 346 14.22 18.53 17.02
C ASN A 346 14.71 17.99 15.66
N LYS A 347 14.91 16.69 15.53
CA LYS A 347 15.27 16.07 14.24
C LYS A 347 14.22 16.31 13.16
N LEU A 348 12.93 16.23 13.52
CA LEU A 348 11.85 16.56 12.61
C LEU A 348 11.87 18.05 12.23
N ILE A 349 12.03 18.94 13.19
CA ILE A 349 12.05 20.38 12.93
C ILE A 349 13.24 20.78 12.05
N ASP A 350 14.42 20.20 12.27
CA ASP A 350 15.58 20.44 11.42
C ASP A 350 15.35 19.96 9.99
N TYR A 351 14.70 18.80 9.84
CA TYR A 351 14.29 18.32 8.53
C TYR A 351 13.29 19.25 7.84
N VAL A 352 12.27 19.72 8.58
CA VAL A 352 11.29 20.69 8.08
C VAL A 352 11.96 21.98 7.62
N ARG A 353 12.87 22.53 8.43
CA ARG A 353 13.61 23.75 8.09
C ARG A 353 14.42 23.58 6.81
N LYS A 354 15.12 22.45 6.68
CA LYS A 354 15.92 22.13 5.48
C LYS A 354 15.04 22.03 4.25
N GLN A 355 13.99 21.22 4.30
CA GLN A 355 13.09 21.00 3.16
C GLN A 355 12.35 22.29 2.76
N TYR A 356 11.91 23.05 3.73
CA TYR A 356 11.20 24.30 3.46
C TYR A 356 12.12 25.34 2.79
N ARG A 357 13.37 25.41 3.20
CA ARG A 357 14.37 26.27 2.57
C ARG A 357 14.62 25.87 1.13
N GLU A 358 14.86 24.57 0.88
CA GLU A 358 15.14 24.05 -0.47
C GLU A 358 13.95 24.29 -1.42
N THR A 359 12.74 23.98 -0.98
CA THR A 359 11.52 24.20 -1.75
C THR A 359 11.26 25.68 -2.04
N TRP A 360 11.43 26.53 -1.05
CA TRP A 360 11.24 27.97 -1.19
C TRP A 360 12.20 28.58 -2.21
N LEU A 361 13.49 28.24 -2.12
CA LEU A 361 14.50 28.72 -3.04
C LEU A 361 14.27 28.20 -4.47
N LYS A 362 13.88 26.93 -4.60
CA LYS A 362 13.54 26.31 -5.89
C LYS A 362 12.37 27.01 -6.57
N ASN A 363 11.36 27.40 -5.80
CA ASN A 363 10.17 28.08 -6.30
C ASN A 363 10.37 29.61 -6.43
N GLN A 364 11.59 30.11 -6.31
CA GLN A 364 11.94 31.53 -6.44
C GLN A 364 11.16 32.45 -5.48
N GLY A 365 10.85 31.92 -4.29
CA GLY A 365 10.24 32.71 -3.23
C GLY A 365 11.19 33.80 -2.72
N ASP A 366 10.61 34.85 -2.08
CA ASP A 366 11.40 35.94 -1.48
C ASP A 366 12.34 35.41 -0.37
N PRO A 367 13.67 35.51 -0.53
CA PRO A 367 14.62 35.00 0.44
C PRO A 367 14.50 35.62 1.84
N SER A 368 14.01 36.86 1.93
CA SER A 368 13.82 37.54 3.22
C SER A 368 12.71 36.89 4.05
N ARG A 369 11.67 36.39 3.40
CA ARG A 369 10.57 35.71 4.07
C ARG A 369 10.95 34.33 4.60
N ILE A 370 11.85 33.62 3.94
CA ILE A 370 12.28 32.29 4.39
C ILE A 370 12.97 32.35 5.76
N VAL A 371 13.81 33.35 5.98
CA VAL A 371 14.50 33.53 7.27
C VAL A 371 13.46 33.74 8.37
N SER A 372 12.54 34.69 8.16
CA SER A 372 11.46 34.98 9.13
C SER A 372 10.57 33.75 9.40
N LEU A 373 10.31 32.94 8.38
CA LEU A 373 9.52 31.73 8.52
C LEU A 373 10.23 30.66 9.32
N LEU A 374 11.51 30.43 9.03
CA LEU A 374 12.31 29.43 9.73
C LEU A 374 12.48 29.77 11.22
N ASP A 375 12.60 31.07 11.55
CA ASP A 375 12.70 31.54 12.92
C ASP A 375 11.38 31.36 13.71
N LYS A 376 10.25 31.34 13.02
CA LYS A 376 8.92 31.11 13.63
C LYS A 376 8.64 29.65 13.98
N ILE A 377 9.40 28.71 13.44
CA ILE A 377 9.24 27.30 13.78
C ILE A 377 9.82 27.06 15.16
N ASN A 378 8.94 26.83 16.13
CA ASN A 378 9.27 26.75 17.55
C ASN A 378 9.30 25.29 18.02
N PRO A 379 10.44 24.72 18.45
CA PRO A 379 10.53 23.36 18.97
C PRO A 379 9.76 23.14 20.28
N ASN A 380 9.41 24.22 20.97
CA ASN A 380 8.64 24.13 22.23
C ASN A 380 7.13 24.26 22.02
N ALA A 381 6.67 24.56 20.81
CA ALA A 381 5.26 24.56 20.49
C ALA A 381 4.70 23.14 20.40
N LEU A 382 3.41 22.98 20.74
CA LEU A 382 2.71 21.73 20.46
C LEU A 382 2.67 21.49 18.96
N LEU A 383 3.23 20.39 18.49
CA LEU A 383 3.33 20.05 17.08
C LEU A 383 2.33 18.95 16.72
N ILE A 384 1.37 19.29 15.89
CA ILE A 384 0.31 18.39 15.42
C ILE A 384 0.57 18.03 13.96
N GLY A 385 0.66 16.73 13.66
CA GLY A 385 0.94 16.22 12.32
C GLY A 385 -0.30 15.64 11.64
N PHE A 386 -0.39 15.87 10.33
CA PHE A 386 -1.36 15.24 9.44
C PHE A 386 -0.61 14.76 8.19
N GLY A 387 -0.48 13.44 8.05
CA GLY A 387 0.20 12.80 6.91
C GLY A 387 -0.70 11.73 6.30
N ARG A 388 -1.56 12.11 5.35
CA ARG A 388 -2.52 11.21 4.69
C ARG A 388 -2.68 11.59 3.23
N ARG A 389 -3.15 10.63 2.41
CA ARG A 389 -3.61 10.96 1.07
C ARG A 389 -4.71 12.02 1.13
N PHE A 390 -4.58 13.06 0.33
CA PHE A 390 -5.60 14.10 0.23
C PHE A 390 -6.77 13.63 -0.62
N ALA A 391 -7.88 13.40 0.04
CA ALA A 391 -9.18 13.10 -0.52
C ALA A 391 -10.24 13.72 0.39
N THR A 392 -11.38 14.10 -0.14
CA THR A 392 -12.42 14.85 0.60
C THR A 392 -12.85 14.14 1.87
N TYR A 393 -13.02 12.81 1.83
CA TYR A 393 -13.47 12.02 2.99
C TYR A 393 -12.46 11.96 4.14
N LYS A 394 -11.19 12.27 3.90
CA LYS A 394 -10.15 12.38 4.93
C LYS A 394 -10.25 13.66 5.75
N ARG A 395 -11.07 14.62 5.32
CA ARG A 395 -11.51 15.80 6.05
C ARG A 395 -10.39 16.75 6.51
N ALA A 396 -9.30 16.87 5.75
CA ALA A 396 -8.22 17.82 6.07
C ALA A 396 -8.69 19.26 6.20
N HIS A 397 -9.78 19.64 5.53
CA HIS A 397 -10.36 20.98 5.52
C HIS A 397 -11.06 21.38 6.83
N LEU A 398 -11.41 20.44 7.71
CA LEU A 398 -12.17 20.74 8.92
C LEU A 398 -11.45 21.72 9.86
N LEU A 399 -10.13 21.64 9.93
CA LEU A 399 -9.33 22.57 10.73
C LEU A 399 -9.52 24.05 10.32
N PHE A 400 -9.86 24.29 9.05
CA PHE A 400 -9.90 25.61 8.44
C PHE A 400 -11.31 26.19 8.32
N THR A 401 -12.29 25.64 9.02
CA THR A 401 -13.68 26.10 8.98
C THR A 401 -13.88 27.44 9.70
N ASP A 402 -13.04 27.74 10.69
CA ASP A 402 -13.03 28.99 11.44
C ASP A 402 -11.59 29.51 11.56
N LEU A 403 -11.18 30.31 10.59
CA LEU A 403 -9.81 30.82 10.51
C LEU A 403 -9.48 31.84 11.59
N ASP A 404 -10.44 32.62 12.05
CA ASP A 404 -10.22 33.61 13.11
C ASP A 404 -9.94 32.91 14.45
N ARG A 405 -10.68 31.86 14.73
CA ARG A 405 -10.46 31.03 15.91
C ARG A 405 -9.12 30.28 15.82
N LEU A 406 -8.81 29.72 14.66
CA LEU A 406 -7.54 29.02 14.44
C LEU A 406 -6.34 29.96 14.62
N ALA A 407 -6.42 31.19 14.09
CA ALA A 407 -5.39 32.21 14.26
C ALA A 407 -5.12 32.55 15.75
N LYS A 408 -6.18 32.65 16.57
CA LYS A 408 -6.05 32.84 18.01
C LYS A 408 -5.36 31.65 18.70
N ILE A 409 -5.67 30.43 18.27
CA ILE A 409 -5.05 29.22 18.83
C ILE A 409 -3.56 29.17 18.52
N VAL A 410 -3.19 29.29 17.26
CA VAL A 410 -1.78 29.12 16.83
C VAL A 410 -0.86 30.28 17.24
N ASN A 411 -1.43 31.45 17.55
CA ASN A 411 -0.69 32.64 17.99
C ASN A 411 -0.76 32.89 19.50
N ASN A 412 -1.29 31.95 20.27
CA ASN A 412 -1.28 32.05 21.72
C ASN A 412 0.17 31.99 22.23
N PRO A 413 0.69 33.01 22.92
CA PRO A 413 2.08 33.02 23.36
C PRO A 413 2.37 32.03 24.49
N ASP A 414 1.38 31.70 25.32
CA ASP A 414 1.53 30.81 26.47
C ASP A 414 1.38 29.35 26.08
N TYR A 415 0.57 29.06 25.04
CA TYR A 415 0.30 27.73 24.54
C TYR A 415 0.44 27.67 23.01
N PRO A 416 1.66 27.84 22.48
CA PRO A 416 1.85 27.90 21.03
C PRO A 416 1.61 26.52 20.39
N VAL A 417 0.91 26.53 19.26
CA VAL A 417 0.56 25.33 18.49
C VAL A 417 1.00 25.49 17.05
N GLN A 418 1.54 24.41 16.48
CA GLN A 418 1.95 24.34 15.08
C GLN A 418 1.35 23.11 14.44
N PHE A 419 0.95 23.23 13.17
CA PHE A 419 0.42 22.13 12.36
C PHE A 419 1.34 21.85 11.19
N LEU A 420 1.57 20.57 10.97
CA LEU A 420 2.40 20.08 9.88
C LEU A 420 1.57 19.14 9.01
N PHE A 421 1.31 19.57 7.78
CA PHE A 421 0.57 18.82 6.78
C PHE A 421 1.51 18.24 5.73
N THR A 422 1.24 17.02 5.31
CA THR A 422 1.86 16.41 4.15
C THR A 422 0.94 15.36 3.55
N GLY A 423 1.10 15.07 2.28
CA GLY A 423 0.32 14.06 1.58
C GLY A 423 0.18 14.37 0.10
N LYS A 424 -0.13 13.33 -0.66
CA LYS A 424 -0.37 13.41 -2.09
C LYS A 424 -1.86 13.25 -2.38
N ALA A 425 -2.36 13.95 -3.39
CA ALA A 425 -3.66 13.68 -3.98
C ALA A 425 -3.48 12.79 -5.21
N HIS A 426 -4.46 11.92 -5.49
CA HIS A 426 -4.42 11.16 -6.74
C HIS A 426 -4.37 12.14 -7.93
N PRO A 427 -3.57 11.84 -9.00
CA PRO A 427 -3.44 12.75 -10.14
C PRO A 427 -4.76 13.13 -10.84
N HIS A 428 -5.79 12.28 -10.71
CA HIS A 428 -7.13 12.54 -11.24
C HIS A 428 -8.12 13.09 -10.21
N ASP A 429 -7.70 13.30 -8.97
CA ASP A 429 -8.55 13.84 -7.90
C ASP A 429 -8.35 15.36 -7.78
N GLY A 430 -9.09 16.11 -8.58
CA GLY A 430 -9.04 17.58 -8.55
C GLY A 430 -9.48 18.18 -7.22
N ALA A 431 -10.43 17.56 -6.52
CA ALA A 431 -10.88 18.01 -5.20
C ALA A 431 -9.79 17.85 -4.14
N GLY A 432 -9.09 16.70 -4.13
CA GLY A 432 -7.96 16.46 -3.24
C GLY A 432 -6.81 17.45 -3.51
N GLN A 433 -6.49 17.71 -4.78
CA GLN A 433 -5.48 18.71 -5.16
C GLN A 433 -5.90 20.12 -4.73
N GLY A 434 -7.17 20.44 -4.82
CA GLY A 434 -7.73 21.72 -4.35
C GLY A 434 -7.57 21.91 -2.84
N LEU A 435 -7.70 20.85 -2.05
CA LEU A 435 -7.44 20.89 -0.59
C LEU A 435 -5.98 21.23 -0.28
N ILE A 436 -5.03 20.64 -0.98
CA ILE A 436 -3.61 20.96 -0.85
C ILE A 436 -3.36 22.44 -1.15
N LYS A 437 -3.87 22.91 -2.27
CA LYS A 437 -3.75 24.33 -2.68
C LYS A 437 -4.32 25.26 -1.64
N ARG A 438 -5.48 24.95 -1.09
CA ARG A 438 -6.14 25.75 -0.04
C ARG A 438 -5.29 25.84 1.24
N ILE A 439 -4.71 24.73 1.68
CA ILE A 439 -3.85 24.70 2.87
C ILE A 439 -2.60 25.56 2.63
N ILE A 440 -2.01 25.48 1.46
CA ILE A 440 -0.83 26.29 1.11
C ILE A 440 -1.15 27.77 1.07
N GLU A 441 -2.30 28.17 0.50
CA GLU A 441 -2.77 29.55 0.52
C GLU A 441 -2.93 30.07 1.95
N ILE A 442 -3.54 29.30 2.84
CA ILE A 442 -3.70 29.64 4.24
C ILE A 442 -2.34 29.75 4.94
N SER A 443 -1.42 28.83 4.69
CA SER A 443 -0.09 28.80 5.30
C SER A 443 0.75 30.06 5.03
N ARG A 444 0.42 30.78 3.95
CA ARG A 444 1.13 31.99 3.53
C ARG A 444 0.58 33.28 4.14
N ARG A 445 -0.57 33.20 4.80
CA ARG A 445 -1.15 34.37 5.48
C ARG A 445 -0.28 34.77 6.67
N PRO A 446 -0.15 36.08 6.96
CA PRO A 446 0.71 36.57 8.05
C PRO A 446 0.43 35.89 9.40
N GLU A 447 -0.85 35.68 9.74
CA GLU A 447 -1.29 35.06 10.99
C GLU A 447 -0.96 33.58 11.10
N PHE A 448 -0.72 32.89 9.98
CA PHE A 448 -0.43 31.45 9.94
C PHE A 448 1.01 31.11 9.52
N LEU A 449 1.79 32.13 9.14
CA LEU A 449 3.15 31.91 8.64
C LEU A 449 4.03 31.26 9.70
N GLY A 450 4.59 30.09 9.38
CA GLY A 450 5.38 29.27 10.32
C GLY A 450 4.56 28.50 11.35
N LYS A 451 3.22 28.63 11.33
CA LYS A 451 2.28 27.93 12.23
C LYS A 451 1.49 26.83 11.51
N ILE A 452 1.18 27.02 10.25
CA ILE A 452 0.61 26.04 9.34
C ILE A 452 1.65 25.78 8.27
N ILE A 453 2.16 24.55 8.21
CA ILE A 453 3.26 24.18 7.32
C ILE A 453 2.79 23.01 6.45
N PHE A 454 3.03 23.10 5.15
CA PHE A 454 2.84 21.98 4.23
C PHE A 454 4.20 21.53 3.69
N LEU A 455 4.49 20.24 3.84
CA LEU A 455 5.67 19.59 3.26
C LEU A 455 5.28 18.79 2.02
N GLU A 456 5.95 19.05 0.91
CA GLU A 456 5.75 18.29 -0.32
C GLU A 456 6.38 16.90 -0.28
N ASN A 457 5.90 16.05 -1.15
CA ASN A 457 6.43 14.72 -1.43
C ASN A 457 6.47 13.78 -0.23
N TYR A 458 5.30 13.51 0.34
CA TYR A 458 5.14 12.55 1.43
C TYR A 458 5.66 11.16 1.01
N ASP A 459 6.66 10.66 1.69
CA ASP A 459 7.32 9.38 1.47
C ASP A 459 7.59 8.65 2.80
N MET A 460 8.19 7.46 2.74
CA MET A 460 8.50 6.67 3.94
C MET A 460 9.49 7.37 4.88
N GLN A 461 10.47 8.11 4.36
CA GLN A 461 11.43 8.83 5.20
C GLN A 461 10.75 9.92 5.99
N LEU A 462 9.90 10.71 5.32
CA LEU A 462 9.13 11.75 6.01
C LEU A 462 8.13 11.14 6.99
N ALA A 463 7.46 10.05 6.63
CA ALA A 463 6.54 9.34 7.52
C ALA A 463 7.21 8.91 8.83
N ARG A 464 8.38 8.31 8.76
CA ARG A 464 9.14 7.90 9.96
C ARG A 464 9.48 9.07 10.86
N ARG A 465 9.90 10.20 10.27
CA ARG A 465 10.23 11.42 11.03
C ARG A 465 9.00 12.03 11.68
N LEU A 466 7.87 12.03 10.98
CA LEU A 466 6.61 12.56 11.47
C LEU A 466 6.07 11.76 12.66
N VAL A 467 5.91 10.45 12.52
CA VAL A 467 5.36 9.61 13.60
C VAL A 467 6.27 9.58 14.84
N SER A 468 7.58 9.81 14.65
CA SER A 468 8.53 9.92 15.76
C SER A 468 8.58 11.30 16.40
N GLY A 469 8.36 12.36 15.63
CA GLY A 469 8.66 13.74 16.03
C GLY A 469 7.47 14.61 16.37
N VAL A 470 6.26 14.32 15.89
CA VAL A 470 5.07 15.11 16.25
C VAL A 470 4.57 14.76 17.66
N ASP A 471 3.93 15.70 18.32
CA ASP A 471 3.33 15.47 19.64
C ASP A 471 1.97 14.79 19.52
N ILE A 472 1.21 15.15 18.49
CA ILE A 472 -0.11 14.56 18.17
C ILE A 472 -0.13 14.16 16.70
N TRP A 473 -0.61 12.96 16.44
CA TRP A 473 -0.79 12.41 15.10
C TRP A 473 -2.27 12.26 14.75
#